data_5a5320ad59f5435d94c4e786fecadd7f
#
_entry.id   5a5320ad59f5435d94c4e786fecadd7f
#
_cell.length_a   1.000
_cell.length_b   1.000
_cell.length_c   1.000
_cell.angle_alpha   90.00
_cell.angle_beta   90.00
_cell.angle_gamma   90.00
#
_symmetry.space_group_name_H-M   'P 1'
#
loop_
_entity.id
_entity.type
_entity.pdbx_description
1 polymer ?
#
loop_
_entity_poly.entity_id
_entity_poly.type
_entity_poly.pdbx_seq_one_letter_code
_entity_poly.pdbx_strand_id
1 'polypeptide(L)'
;MNTAYFHLPGLFEFYELYRVFLPLFREHREYFYDWCEIGSIYGAPADCLWGGGRAGFGEASPRDVLALMQEYGISARLTFSNSLLREEHLSDRKCNALCRLFAEGGGVQNGVIVHSDLLLEYLAQRWPGLYFVSSTTKVLTDFRELKSELDRADFRYVVPDFRLNRQFDALSALTQAQKDKVEFLCNECCWFGCTDRKRCYETVSRMNLGEVCPEHRCVAPDADGGYRFSKAMKNPGFIGVRDIEDIYLPMGFSQFKIEGRSLGSALVLEFLLHYMTRPEYQLNVREEIYLDNTLDLF
;
A
#
# COMPACT_ATOMS: atom_id res chain seq x y z
N MET A 1 -16.58 8.72 16.64
CA MET A 1 -15.74 7.51 16.51
C MET A 1 -14.49 7.88 15.74
N ASN A 2 -13.33 7.32 16.09
CA ASN A 2 -12.12 7.51 15.28
C ASN A 2 -12.27 6.68 14.00
N THR A 3 -11.85 7.22 12.86
CA THR A 3 -11.96 6.57 11.55
C THR A 3 -10.66 5.86 11.19
N ALA A 4 -10.75 4.63 10.70
CA ALA A 4 -9.64 3.90 10.08
C ALA A 4 -9.65 4.14 8.57
N TYR A 5 -8.56 4.65 8.04
CA TYR A 5 -8.34 4.84 6.62
C TYR A 5 -7.50 3.69 6.07
N PHE A 6 -8.09 2.90 5.19
CA PHE A 6 -7.40 1.80 4.53
C PHE A 6 -6.72 2.26 3.24
N HIS A 7 -5.47 1.84 3.07
CA HIS A 7 -4.68 2.05 1.86
C HIS A 7 -4.58 0.73 1.11
N LEU A 8 -5.28 0.64 -0.02
CA LEU A 8 -5.55 -0.60 -0.74
C LEU A 8 -4.55 -0.82 -1.88
N PRO A 9 -4.14 -2.08 -2.17
CA PRO A 9 -3.15 -2.40 -3.18
C PRO A 9 -3.73 -2.44 -4.60
N GLY A 10 -2.87 -2.29 -5.61
CA GLY A 10 -3.17 -2.68 -6.99
C GLY A 10 -3.92 -1.64 -7.81
N LEU A 11 -3.52 -0.36 -7.71
CA LEU A 11 -4.13 0.77 -8.44
C LEU A 11 -4.33 0.51 -9.95
N PHE A 12 -3.40 -0.19 -10.58
CA PHE A 12 -3.47 -0.58 -11.99
C PHE A 12 -3.82 -2.05 -12.17
N GLU A 13 -3.38 -2.90 -11.25
CA GLU A 13 -3.51 -4.35 -11.30
C GLU A 13 -4.95 -4.83 -11.10
N PHE A 14 -5.69 -4.15 -10.22
CA PHE A 14 -7.04 -4.56 -9.80
C PHE A 14 -8.08 -3.49 -10.15
N TYR A 15 -7.89 -2.82 -11.28
CA TYR A 15 -8.81 -1.79 -11.77
C TYR A 15 -10.24 -2.33 -11.90
N GLU A 16 -10.42 -3.52 -12.48
CA GLU A 16 -11.74 -4.11 -12.67
C GLU A 16 -12.41 -4.47 -11.33
N LEU A 17 -11.66 -4.96 -10.34
CA LEU A 17 -12.18 -5.15 -8.99
C LEU A 17 -12.70 -3.84 -8.40
N TYR A 18 -11.92 -2.77 -8.52
CA TYR A 18 -12.32 -1.48 -7.94
C TYR A 18 -13.49 -0.81 -8.67
N ARG A 19 -13.67 -1.06 -9.97
CA ARG A 19 -14.85 -0.60 -10.71
C ARG A 19 -16.17 -1.14 -10.14
N VAL A 20 -16.14 -2.29 -9.51
CA VAL A 20 -17.33 -2.89 -8.86
C VAL A 20 -17.35 -2.58 -7.37
N PHE A 21 -16.22 -2.71 -6.70
CA PHE A 21 -16.14 -2.54 -5.26
C PHE A 21 -16.44 -1.09 -4.80
N LEU A 22 -15.98 -0.08 -5.54
CA LEU A 22 -16.16 1.32 -5.12
C LEU A 22 -17.64 1.79 -5.19
N PRO A 23 -18.41 1.49 -6.26
CA PRO A 23 -19.85 1.72 -6.24
C PRO A 23 -20.54 1.02 -5.06
N LEU A 24 -20.25 -0.25 -4.86
CA LEU A 24 -20.83 -1.04 -3.78
C LEU A 24 -20.52 -0.44 -2.39
N PHE A 25 -19.25 -0.03 -2.17
CA PHE A 25 -18.83 0.61 -0.93
C PHE A 25 -19.55 1.95 -0.69
N ARG A 26 -19.84 2.72 -1.74
CA ARG A 26 -20.55 3.99 -1.65
C ARG A 26 -22.08 3.81 -1.45
N GLU A 27 -22.70 2.88 -2.16
CA GLU A 27 -24.15 2.72 -2.25
C GLU A 27 -24.71 1.84 -1.13
N HIS A 28 -23.91 0.89 -0.61
CA HIS A 28 -24.29 -0.06 0.43
C HIS A 28 -23.41 0.09 1.68
N ARG A 29 -23.39 1.31 2.22
CA ARG A 29 -22.55 1.65 3.37
C ARG A 29 -22.84 0.78 4.60
N GLU A 30 -24.08 0.28 4.72
CA GLU A 30 -24.52 -0.65 5.76
C GLU A 30 -23.78 -2.00 5.77
N TYR A 31 -23.18 -2.41 4.63
CA TYR A 31 -22.40 -3.65 4.55
C TYR A 31 -21.03 -3.53 5.21
N PHE A 32 -20.57 -2.32 5.42
CA PHE A 32 -19.19 -2.02 5.87
C PHE A 32 -19.18 -1.49 7.31
N TYR A 33 -18.04 -1.60 7.98
CA TYR A 33 -17.88 -1.03 9.31
C TYR A 33 -18.02 0.50 9.26
N ASP A 34 -18.73 1.10 10.22
CA ASP A 34 -18.99 2.55 10.26
C ASP A 34 -17.71 3.38 10.44
N TRP A 35 -16.69 2.79 11.06
CA TRP A 35 -15.39 3.41 11.31
C TRP A 35 -14.40 3.22 10.15
N CYS A 36 -14.77 2.55 9.07
CA CYS A 36 -13.90 2.19 7.95
C CYS A 36 -14.06 3.15 6.78
N GLU A 37 -12.95 3.67 6.25
CA GLU A 37 -12.90 4.50 5.05
C GLU A 37 -11.74 4.09 4.13
N ILE A 38 -11.83 4.41 2.83
CA ILE A 38 -10.75 4.21 1.87
C ILE A 38 -9.90 5.48 1.82
N GLY A 39 -8.68 5.42 2.36
CA GLY A 39 -7.75 6.54 2.37
C GLY A 39 -7.04 6.72 1.03
N SER A 40 -6.67 5.64 0.36
CA SER A 40 -6.07 5.65 -0.97
C SER A 40 -6.04 4.27 -1.62
N ILE A 41 -5.82 4.23 -2.94
CA ILE A 41 -5.42 3.03 -3.65
C ILE A 41 -4.01 3.26 -4.22
N TYR A 42 -3.10 2.29 -4.03
CA TYR A 42 -1.71 2.44 -4.41
C TYR A 42 -1.24 1.38 -5.41
N GLY A 43 -0.34 1.75 -6.30
CA GLY A 43 0.25 0.88 -7.31
C GLY A 43 1.10 1.66 -8.31
N ALA A 44 1.75 0.94 -9.22
CA ALA A 44 2.38 1.49 -10.40
C ALA A 44 2.37 0.41 -11.48
N PRO A 45 2.39 0.77 -12.77
CA PRO A 45 2.61 -0.20 -13.84
C PRO A 45 3.88 -1.03 -13.59
N ALA A 46 3.85 -2.32 -13.96
CA ALA A 46 4.91 -3.27 -13.66
C ALA A 46 6.26 -2.93 -14.30
N ASP A 47 6.24 -2.19 -15.41
CA ASP A 47 7.40 -1.78 -16.20
C ASP A 47 7.92 -0.36 -15.84
N CYS A 48 7.59 0.16 -14.66
CA CYS A 48 8.12 1.44 -14.19
C CYS A 48 9.53 1.30 -13.64
N LEU A 49 10.48 2.03 -14.21
CA LEU A 49 11.89 2.05 -13.79
C LEU A 49 12.04 2.47 -12.32
N TRP A 50 11.18 3.37 -11.82
CA TRP A 50 11.21 3.81 -10.43
C TRP A 50 10.50 2.84 -9.47
N GLY A 51 9.93 1.75 -9.96
CA GLY A 51 9.36 0.68 -9.13
C GLY A 51 10.44 -0.06 -8.34
N GLY A 52 10.14 -0.48 -7.11
CA GLY A 52 11.09 -1.21 -6.24
C GLY A 52 10.39 -2.23 -5.32
N GLY A 53 9.09 -2.33 -5.42
CA GLY A 53 8.26 -3.30 -4.72
C GLY A 53 7.66 -4.35 -5.65
N ARG A 54 7.01 -5.35 -5.09
CA ARG A 54 6.24 -6.32 -5.86
C ARG A 54 5.22 -5.60 -6.73
N ALA A 55 5.05 -6.02 -7.97
CA ALA A 55 4.05 -5.52 -8.90
C ALA A 55 3.45 -6.68 -9.68
N GLY A 56 2.16 -6.65 -9.91
CA GLY A 56 1.46 -7.50 -10.86
C GLY A 56 1.21 -6.78 -12.17
N PHE A 57 0.73 -7.51 -13.14
CA PHE A 57 0.33 -6.95 -14.42
C PHE A 57 -1.04 -6.29 -14.29
N GLY A 58 -1.20 -5.14 -14.96
CA GLY A 58 -2.47 -4.44 -15.12
C GLY A 58 -2.45 -3.69 -16.44
N GLU A 59 -3.52 -3.81 -17.20
CA GLU A 59 -3.67 -3.21 -18.54
C GLU A 59 -4.45 -1.90 -18.50
N ALA A 60 -4.97 -1.50 -17.36
CA ALA A 60 -5.76 -0.29 -17.22
C ALA A 60 -4.95 0.96 -17.59
N SER A 61 -5.54 1.83 -18.40
CA SER A 61 -4.89 3.08 -18.78
C SER A 61 -4.75 3.99 -17.56
N PRO A 62 -3.63 4.73 -17.41
CA PRO A 62 -3.46 5.68 -16.31
C PRO A 62 -4.55 6.75 -16.23
N ARG A 63 -5.18 7.10 -17.36
CA ARG A 63 -6.28 8.06 -17.39
C ARG A 63 -7.57 7.47 -16.83
N ASP A 64 -7.89 6.23 -17.18
CA ASP A 64 -9.09 5.56 -16.68
C ASP A 64 -8.97 5.30 -15.19
N VAL A 65 -7.79 4.88 -14.72
CA VAL A 65 -7.48 4.73 -13.30
C VAL A 65 -7.66 6.06 -12.55
N LEU A 66 -7.12 7.16 -13.08
CA LEU A 66 -7.28 8.47 -12.46
C LEU A 66 -8.73 8.94 -12.45
N ALA A 67 -9.47 8.72 -13.54
CA ALA A 67 -10.89 9.07 -13.65
C ALA A 67 -11.73 8.33 -12.60
N LEU A 68 -11.48 7.02 -12.41
CA LEU A 68 -12.14 6.23 -11.37
C LEU A 68 -11.84 6.79 -9.98
N MET A 69 -10.58 7.11 -9.68
CA MET A 69 -10.21 7.68 -8.38
C MET A 69 -10.87 9.03 -8.13
N GLN A 70 -10.97 9.89 -9.15
CA GLN A 70 -11.64 11.18 -9.07
C GLN A 70 -13.14 11.04 -8.85
N GLU A 71 -13.80 10.11 -9.54
CA GLU A 71 -15.23 9.83 -9.38
C GLU A 71 -15.61 9.48 -7.93
N TYR A 72 -14.75 8.71 -7.26
CA TYR A 72 -14.99 8.28 -5.88
C TYR A 72 -14.29 9.17 -4.83
N GLY A 73 -13.57 10.19 -5.23
CA GLY A 73 -12.87 11.09 -4.31
C GLY A 73 -11.75 10.39 -3.53
N ILE A 74 -11.10 9.38 -4.12
CA ILE A 74 -10.06 8.57 -3.50
C ILE A 74 -8.69 8.98 -4.02
N SER A 75 -7.72 9.13 -3.11
CA SER A 75 -6.34 9.44 -3.46
C SER A 75 -5.67 8.25 -4.16
N ALA A 76 -5.07 8.49 -5.32
CA ALA A 76 -4.18 7.54 -5.99
C ALA A 76 -2.74 7.74 -5.50
N ARG A 77 -2.01 6.63 -5.25
CA ARG A 77 -0.59 6.69 -4.87
C ARG A 77 0.27 5.88 -5.83
N LEU A 78 1.18 6.54 -6.54
CA LEU A 78 2.18 5.85 -7.36
C LEU A 78 3.24 5.20 -6.47
N THR A 79 3.61 3.94 -6.74
CA THR A 79 4.65 3.22 -5.97
C THR A 79 6.00 3.31 -6.68
N PHE A 80 6.79 4.33 -6.37
CA PHE A 80 8.11 4.59 -6.92
C PHE A 80 9.19 4.36 -5.87
N SER A 81 9.27 3.12 -5.40
CA SER A 81 10.05 2.70 -4.24
C SER A 81 11.39 2.02 -4.60
N ASN A 82 11.92 2.26 -5.80
CA ASN A 82 13.24 1.78 -6.18
C ASN A 82 14.32 2.40 -5.27
N SER A 83 15.12 1.54 -4.64
CA SER A 83 16.15 1.93 -3.67
C SER A 83 17.51 2.29 -4.30
N LEU A 84 17.69 2.05 -5.60
CA LEU A 84 18.98 2.13 -6.29
C LEU A 84 19.01 3.19 -7.39
N LEU A 85 18.09 4.15 -7.33
CA LEU A 85 18.03 5.23 -8.32
C LEU A 85 19.26 6.12 -8.28
N ARG A 86 19.68 6.57 -9.48
CA ARG A 86 20.73 7.57 -9.71
C ARG A 86 20.15 8.71 -10.53
N GLU A 87 20.89 9.80 -10.69
CA GLU A 87 20.46 11.00 -11.41
C GLU A 87 19.99 10.69 -12.86
N GLU A 88 20.70 9.81 -13.56
CA GLU A 88 20.34 9.38 -14.92
C GLU A 88 18.93 8.78 -15.03
N HIS A 89 18.46 8.11 -13.97
CA HIS A 89 17.14 7.48 -13.91
C HIS A 89 15.99 8.48 -13.73
N LEU A 90 16.28 9.71 -13.24
CA LEU A 90 15.26 10.74 -13.02
C LEU A 90 14.65 11.25 -14.33
N SER A 91 15.34 11.07 -15.46
CA SER A 91 14.86 11.48 -16.78
C SER A 91 13.87 10.50 -17.43
N ASP A 92 13.49 9.39 -16.75
CA ASP A 92 12.56 8.40 -17.29
C ASP A 92 11.24 9.04 -17.72
N ARG A 93 10.91 8.89 -19.02
CA ARG A 93 9.76 9.57 -19.62
C ARG A 93 8.42 9.06 -19.12
N LYS A 94 8.32 7.73 -18.89
CA LYS A 94 7.07 7.10 -18.47
C LYS A 94 6.74 7.47 -17.04
N CYS A 95 7.69 7.34 -16.13
CA CYS A 95 7.50 7.68 -14.72
C CYS A 95 7.18 9.19 -14.55
N ASN A 96 7.87 10.08 -15.30
CA ASN A 96 7.56 11.51 -15.31
C ASN A 96 6.17 11.83 -15.88
N ALA A 97 5.73 11.13 -16.95
CA ALA A 97 4.40 11.31 -17.50
C ALA A 97 3.30 10.91 -16.53
N LEU A 98 3.51 9.81 -15.78
CA LEU A 98 2.61 9.40 -14.69
C LEU A 98 2.55 10.45 -13.58
N CYS A 99 3.71 10.93 -13.10
CA CYS A 99 3.72 12.00 -12.09
C CYS A 99 2.98 13.25 -12.53
N ARG A 100 3.19 13.68 -13.79
CA ARG A 100 2.45 14.83 -14.35
C ARG A 100 0.96 14.58 -14.32
N LEU A 101 0.50 13.44 -14.85
CA LEU A 101 -0.92 13.11 -14.92
C LEU A 101 -1.58 13.14 -13.55
N PHE A 102 -0.94 12.52 -12.56
CA PHE A 102 -1.50 12.41 -11.20
C PHE A 102 -1.32 13.68 -10.36
N ALA A 103 -0.33 14.53 -10.67
CA ALA A 103 -0.13 15.83 -10.02
C ALA A 103 -1.12 16.90 -10.54
N GLU A 104 -1.42 16.87 -11.85
CA GLU A 104 -2.31 17.83 -12.52
C GLU A 104 -3.78 17.38 -12.47
N GLY A 105 -4.05 16.12 -12.10
CA GLY A 105 -5.39 15.60 -11.92
C GLY A 105 -6.14 16.38 -10.83
N GLY A 106 -7.30 16.94 -11.17
CA GLY A 106 -8.16 17.64 -10.23
C GLY A 106 -8.76 16.72 -9.16
N GLY A 107 -9.40 17.30 -8.14
CA GLY A 107 -10.08 16.56 -7.08
C GLY A 107 -9.18 16.31 -5.86
N VAL A 108 -9.14 15.08 -5.37
CA VAL A 108 -8.32 14.72 -4.18
C VAL A 108 -6.84 14.73 -4.53
N GLN A 109 -6.02 15.23 -3.61
CA GLN A 109 -4.56 15.23 -3.78
C GLN A 109 -4.03 13.80 -3.88
N ASN A 110 -3.27 13.51 -4.94
CA ASN A 110 -2.60 12.23 -5.15
C ASN A 110 -1.20 12.20 -4.53
N GLY A 111 -0.62 11.01 -4.38
CA GLY A 111 0.67 10.86 -3.73
C GLY A 111 1.63 9.91 -4.42
N VAL A 112 2.85 9.87 -3.90
CA VAL A 112 3.89 8.93 -4.33
C VAL A 112 4.51 8.25 -3.11
N ILE A 113 4.61 6.93 -3.16
CA ILE A 113 5.35 6.15 -2.16
C ILE A 113 6.79 6.05 -2.65
N VAL A 114 7.73 6.62 -1.91
CA VAL A 114 9.14 6.74 -2.30
C VAL A 114 10.08 6.06 -1.31
N HIS A 115 11.20 5.54 -1.81
CA HIS A 115 12.32 5.05 -1.02
C HIS A 115 13.51 6.03 -1.07
N SER A 116 13.88 6.44 -2.27
CA SER A 116 15.06 7.26 -2.55
C SER A 116 14.83 8.72 -2.20
N ASP A 117 15.72 9.32 -1.40
CA ASP A 117 15.68 10.74 -1.11
C ASP A 117 15.99 11.57 -2.37
N LEU A 118 16.86 11.08 -3.26
CA LEU A 118 17.12 11.69 -4.57
C LEU A 118 15.83 11.84 -5.39
N LEU A 119 15.01 10.79 -5.43
CA LEU A 119 13.73 10.86 -6.14
C LEU A 119 12.74 11.78 -5.42
N LEU A 120 12.70 11.73 -4.08
CA LEU A 120 11.84 12.59 -3.27
C LEU A 120 12.11 14.08 -3.57
N GLU A 121 13.37 14.50 -3.51
CA GLU A 121 13.78 15.87 -3.80
C GLU A 121 13.42 16.29 -5.23
N TYR A 122 13.70 15.44 -6.20
CA TYR A 122 13.34 15.68 -7.60
C TYR A 122 11.81 15.88 -7.79
N LEU A 123 11.00 15.01 -7.19
CA LEU A 123 9.55 15.07 -7.31
C LEU A 123 8.95 16.26 -6.57
N ALA A 124 9.45 16.58 -5.37
CA ALA A 124 8.97 17.71 -4.58
C ALA A 124 9.17 19.05 -5.30
N GLN A 125 10.29 19.19 -6.01
CA GLN A 125 10.58 20.39 -6.81
C GLN A 125 9.73 20.45 -8.09
N ARG A 126 9.54 19.31 -8.76
CA ARG A 126 8.94 19.28 -10.09
C ARG A 126 7.41 19.12 -10.07
N TRP A 127 6.88 18.41 -9.08
CA TRP A 127 5.46 18.06 -8.95
C TRP A 127 4.93 18.39 -7.53
N PRO A 128 4.92 19.66 -7.13
CA PRO A 128 4.54 20.08 -5.76
C PRO A 128 3.07 19.78 -5.42
N GLY A 129 2.25 19.42 -6.40
CA GLY A 129 0.87 18.96 -6.19
C GLY A 129 0.77 17.57 -5.57
N LEU A 130 1.86 16.78 -5.57
CA LEU A 130 1.89 15.43 -4.98
C LEU A 130 2.29 15.48 -3.51
N TYR A 131 1.75 14.56 -2.69
CA TYR A 131 2.29 14.30 -1.36
C TYR A 131 3.13 13.01 -1.36
N PHE A 132 3.96 12.84 -0.33
CA PHE A 132 4.89 11.71 -0.27
C PHE A 132 4.64 10.81 0.93
N VAL A 133 4.88 9.52 0.70
CA VAL A 133 4.81 8.46 1.70
C VAL A 133 6.15 7.74 1.75
N SER A 134 6.74 7.61 2.94
CA SER A 134 7.96 6.83 3.13
C SER A 134 7.66 5.33 3.01
N SER A 135 8.38 4.66 2.10
CA SER A 135 8.09 3.29 1.70
C SER A 135 8.49 2.25 2.75
N THR A 136 7.68 1.19 2.89
CA THR A 136 8.05 -0.02 3.65
C THR A 136 9.33 -0.69 3.16
N THR A 137 9.76 -0.42 1.91
CA THR A 137 11.02 -0.96 1.37
C THR A 137 12.26 -0.41 2.08
N LYS A 138 12.13 0.69 2.84
CA LYS A 138 13.20 1.19 3.73
C LYS A 138 13.49 0.22 4.88
N VAL A 139 12.54 -0.66 5.23
CA VAL A 139 12.68 -1.68 6.28
C VAL A 139 13.13 -1.06 7.60
N LEU A 140 12.37 -0.07 8.08
CA LEU A 140 12.61 0.64 9.34
C LEU A 140 12.25 -0.27 10.51
N THR A 141 13.21 -1.03 11.02
CA THR A 141 13.05 -2.01 12.11
C THR A 141 13.46 -1.49 13.48
N ASP A 142 14.22 -0.38 13.52
CA ASP A 142 14.57 0.32 14.76
C ASP A 142 13.58 1.46 15.01
N PHE A 143 13.08 1.56 16.24
CA PHE A 143 12.06 2.57 16.58
C PHE A 143 12.62 3.99 16.54
N ARG A 144 13.93 4.20 16.76
CA ARG A 144 14.56 5.52 16.65
C ARG A 144 14.65 5.95 15.19
N GLU A 145 14.94 5.02 14.27
CA GLU A 145 14.93 5.29 12.84
C GLU A 145 13.49 5.66 12.38
N LEU A 146 12.50 4.90 12.83
CA LEU A 146 11.09 5.22 12.57
C LEU A 146 10.72 6.61 13.06
N LYS A 147 11.08 6.96 14.29
CA LYS A 147 10.79 8.27 14.87
C LYS A 147 11.47 9.39 14.08
N SER A 148 12.72 9.22 13.70
CA SER A 148 13.44 10.18 12.84
C SER A 148 12.74 10.38 11.50
N GLU A 149 12.22 9.32 10.89
CA GLU A 149 11.48 9.42 9.63
C GLU A 149 10.12 10.08 9.81
N LEU A 150 9.42 9.85 10.94
CA LEU A 150 8.15 10.52 11.28
C LEU A 150 8.32 12.02 11.51
N ASP A 151 9.48 12.46 11.99
CA ASP A 151 9.79 13.86 12.25
C ASP A 151 10.11 14.65 10.96
N ARG A 152 10.34 13.98 9.84
CA ARG A 152 10.55 14.63 8.53
C ARG A 152 9.26 15.30 8.05
N ALA A 153 9.39 16.55 7.62
CA ALA A 153 8.28 17.33 7.08
C ALA A 153 7.85 16.88 5.66
N ASP A 154 8.76 16.22 4.92
CA ASP A 154 8.54 15.76 3.55
C ASP A 154 7.43 14.70 3.44
N PHE A 155 7.24 13.90 4.47
CA PHE A 155 6.32 12.78 4.44
C PHE A 155 4.98 13.09 5.11
N ARG A 156 3.89 12.82 4.38
CA ARG A 156 2.54 12.79 4.96
C ARG A 156 2.35 11.52 5.78
N TYR A 157 2.86 10.37 5.30
CA TYR A 157 2.78 9.09 5.97
C TYR A 157 4.12 8.36 5.90
N VAL A 158 4.36 7.50 6.89
CA VAL A 158 5.54 6.65 6.99
C VAL A 158 5.09 5.22 7.26
N VAL A 159 5.53 4.28 6.44
CA VAL A 159 5.21 2.86 6.61
C VAL A 159 6.34 2.17 7.37
N PRO A 160 6.17 1.88 8.68
CA PRO A 160 7.16 1.13 9.45
C PRO A 160 7.30 -0.30 8.95
N ASP A 161 8.35 -0.98 9.34
CA ASP A 161 8.41 -2.43 9.18
C ASP A 161 7.37 -3.09 10.10
N PHE A 162 6.67 -4.10 9.59
CA PHE A 162 5.58 -4.80 10.30
C PHE A 162 6.00 -5.41 11.64
N ARG A 163 7.30 -5.62 11.88
CA ARG A 163 7.85 -6.08 13.16
C ARG A 163 7.70 -5.08 14.29
N LEU A 164 7.47 -3.80 13.96
CA LEU A 164 7.20 -2.74 14.95
C LEU A 164 5.71 -2.64 15.31
N ASN A 165 4.81 -3.30 14.57
CA ASN A 165 3.38 -3.13 14.71
C ASN A 165 2.88 -3.31 16.16
N ARG A 166 3.45 -4.24 16.91
CA ARG A 166 2.99 -4.56 18.28
C ARG A 166 3.92 -4.05 19.40
N GLN A 167 4.80 -3.10 19.10
CA GLN A 167 5.61 -2.43 20.12
C GLN A 167 4.81 -1.33 20.84
N PHE A 168 3.73 -1.71 21.51
CA PHE A 168 2.73 -0.79 22.05
C PHE A 168 3.29 0.25 23.01
N ASP A 169 4.27 -0.09 23.86
CA ASP A 169 4.91 0.87 24.77
C ASP A 169 5.60 1.99 24.00
N ALA A 170 6.36 1.64 22.96
CA ALA A 170 7.05 2.60 22.13
C ALA A 170 6.06 3.41 21.25
N LEU A 171 5.04 2.75 20.70
CA LEU A 171 3.99 3.39 19.91
C LEU A 171 3.17 4.38 20.74
N SER A 172 2.88 4.06 22.02
CA SER A 172 2.14 4.95 22.93
C SER A 172 2.89 6.25 23.20
N ALA A 173 4.22 6.21 23.22
CA ALA A 173 5.09 7.36 23.48
C ALA A 173 5.19 8.33 22.29
N LEU A 174 4.63 8.01 21.12
CA LEU A 174 4.56 8.94 19.98
C LEU A 174 3.60 10.08 20.27
N THR A 175 3.95 11.29 19.80
CA THR A 175 3.03 12.43 19.78
C THR A 175 1.87 12.16 18.81
N GLN A 176 0.74 12.86 18.97
CA GLN A 176 -0.40 12.68 18.05
C GLN A 176 0.01 13.00 16.59
N ALA A 177 0.79 14.07 16.38
CA ALA A 177 1.31 14.41 15.04
C ALA A 177 2.17 13.30 14.41
N GLN A 178 2.92 12.54 15.22
CA GLN A 178 3.65 11.36 14.72
C GLN A 178 2.69 10.19 14.47
N LYS A 179 1.72 9.93 15.36
CA LYS A 179 0.71 8.87 15.20
C LYS A 179 -0.12 9.05 13.93
N ASP A 180 -0.47 10.29 13.59
CA ASP A 180 -1.23 10.63 12.38
C ASP A 180 -0.47 10.27 11.08
N LYS A 181 0.86 10.16 11.16
CA LYS A 181 1.72 9.78 10.03
C LYS A 181 1.99 8.28 9.93
N VAL A 182 1.81 7.50 11.00
CA VAL A 182 2.12 6.06 10.96
C VAL A 182 1.08 5.31 10.12
N GLU A 183 1.52 4.68 9.03
CA GLU A 183 0.70 3.84 8.17
C GLU A 183 1.11 2.36 8.36
N PHE A 184 0.36 1.62 9.15
CA PHE A 184 0.68 0.24 9.51
C PHE A 184 0.42 -0.74 8.37
N LEU A 185 1.40 -1.59 8.04
CA LEU A 185 1.22 -2.73 7.14
C LEU A 185 0.58 -3.89 7.90
N CYS A 186 -0.71 -4.20 7.61
CA CYS A 186 -1.53 -5.06 8.46
C CYS A 186 -1.31 -6.56 8.24
N ASN A 187 -1.17 -6.99 6.98
CA ASN A 187 -1.26 -8.40 6.56
C ASN A 187 0.02 -8.93 5.89
N GLU A 188 1.19 -8.43 6.29
CA GLU A 188 2.46 -8.93 5.77
C GLU A 188 2.67 -10.41 6.11
N CYS A 189 3.04 -11.20 5.11
CA CYS A 189 3.33 -12.63 5.30
C CYS A 189 4.83 -12.96 5.32
N CYS A 190 5.69 -11.96 5.14
CA CYS A 190 7.14 -12.15 5.25
C CYS A 190 7.49 -12.73 6.61
N TRP A 191 8.43 -13.67 6.63
CA TRP A 191 8.84 -14.30 7.90
C TRP A 191 9.30 -13.24 8.92
N PHE A 192 8.75 -13.30 10.13
CA PHE A 192 9.02 -12.31 11.18
C PHE A 192 10.51 -12.23 11.56
N GLY A 193 11.22 -13.37 11.53
CA GLY A 193 12.65 -13.45 11.77
C GLY A 193 13.55 -13.11 10.56
N CYS A 194 12.99 -12.63 9.44
CA CYS A 194 13.77 -12.37 8.23
C CYS A 194 14.74 -11.19 8.41
N THR A 195 16.03 -11.44 8.20
CA THR A 195 17.10 -10.42 8.19
C THR A 195 17.43 -9.91 6.78
N ASP A 196 16.84 -10.51 5.74
CA ASP A 196 17.23 -10.33 4.33
C ASP A 196 16.21 -9.51 3.51
N ARG A 197 15.22 -8.92 4.20
CA ARG A 197 14.11 -8.18 3.54
C ARG A 197 14.60 -7.00 2.69
N LYS A 198 15.62 -6.28 3.15
CA LYS A 198 16.24 -5.19 2.39
C LYS A 198 16.78 -5.67 1.05
N ARG A 199 17.51 -6.80 1.07
CA ARG A 199 18.08 -7.41 -0.13
C ARG A 199 17.00 -7.88 -1.11
N CYS A 200 15.86 -8.39 -0.62
CA CYS A 200 14.72 -8.72 -1.48
C CYS A 200 14.28 -7.49 -2.29
N TYR A 201 14.12 -6.33 -1.67
CA TYR A 201 13.73 -5.10 -2.35
C TYR A 201 14.82 -4.54 -3.27
N GLU A 202 16.09 -4.66 -2.89
CA GLU A 202 17.21 -4.29 -3.76
C GLU A 202 17.24 -5.14 -5.03
N THR A 203 16.96 -6.46 -4.93
CA THR A 203 16.87 -7.34 -6.10
C THR A 203 15.76 -6.88 -7.05
N VAL A 204 14.57 -6.58 -6.53
CA VAL A 204 13.48 -6.03 -7.34
C VAL A 204 13.85 -4.69 -7.97
N SER A 205 14.54 -3.83 -7.23
CA SER A 205 15.03 -2.55 -7.74
C SER A 205 16.00 -2.72 -8.91
N ARG A 206 16.96 -3.66 -8.81
CA ARG A 206 17.88 -4.01 -9.91
C ARG A 206 17.16 -4.53 -11.14
N MET A 207 16.18 -5.44 -10.94
CA MET A 207 15.38 -5.97 -12.05
C MET A 207 14.64 -4.85 -12.79
N ASN A 208 14.05 -3.90 -12.07
CA ASN A 208 13.36 -2.76 -12.68
C ASN A 208 14.30 -1.79 -13.40
N LEU A 209 15.59 -1.76 -13.01
CA LEU A 209 16.64 -1.02 -13.74
C LEU A 209 17.18 -1.79 -14.95
N GLY A 210 16.70 -3.00 -15.23
CA GLY A 210 17.19 -3.85 -16.31
C GLY A 210 18.56 -4.50 -16.03
N GLU A 211 19.00 -4.47 -14.76
CA GLU A 211 20.26 -5.09 -14.37
C GLU A 211 20.10 -6.63 -14.30
N VAL A 212 21.11 -7.34 -14.80
CA VAL A 212 21.21 -8.80 -14.60
C VAL A 212 21.70 -9.02 -13.16
N CYS A 213 20.84 -9.62 -12.35
CA CYS A 213 21.19 -9.95 -10.97
C CYS A 213 20.86 -11.43 -10.67
N PRO A 214 21.61 -12.07 -9.75
CA PRO A 214 21.27 -13.41 -9.28
C PRO A 214 19.85 -13.43 -8.70
N GLU A 215 19.13 -14.51 -8.94
CA GLU A 215 17.83 -14.73 -8.32
C GLU A 215 17.96 -14.72 -6.80
N HIS A 216 17.15 -13.90 -6.16
CA HIS A 216 17.09 -13.87 -4.71
C HIS A 216 16.16 -14.96 -4.20
N ARG A 217 16.69 -15.93 -3.47
CA ARG A 217 15.89 -16.95 -2.81
C ARG A 217 15.47 -16.47 -1.42
N CYS A 218 14.16 -16.59 -1.14
CA CYS A 218 13.62 -16.28 0.16
C CYS A 218 14.21 -17.22 1.23
N VAL A 219 14.67 -16.65 2.34
CA VAL A 219 15.26 -17.40 3.45
C VAL A 219 14.23 -17.90 4.48
N ALA A 220 12.95 -17.65 4.25
CA ALA A 220 11.89 -18.14 5.13
C ALA A 220 11.84 -19.66 5.14
N PRO A 221 11.62 -20.30 6.31
CA PRO A 221 11.55 -21.75 6.43
C PRO A 221 10.47 -22.42 5.56
N ASP A 222 9.46 -21.64 5.16
CA ASP A 222 8.30 -22.07 4.37
C ASP A 222 8.15 -21.26 3.07
N ALA A 223 9.26 -20.81 2.49
CA ALA A 223 9.30 -19.97 1.30
C ALA A 223 8.52 -20.55 0.10
N ASP A 224 8.56 -21.87 -0.09
CA ASP A 224 7.90 -22.56 -1.20
C ASP A 224 6.36 -22.59 -1.07
N GLY A 225 5.81 -22.26 0.11
CA GLY A 225 4.38 -22.28 0.38
C GLY A 225 3.58 -21.11 -0.20
N GLY A 226 4.26 -20.10 -0.77
CA GLY A 226 3.66 -18.88 -1.30
C GLY A 226 2.90 -18.05 -0.25
N TYR A 227 2.21 -17.00 -0.72
CA TYR A 227 1.36 -16.20 0.15
C TYR A 227 0.06 -16.95 0.47
N ARG A 228 -0.31 -16.96 1.75
CA ARG A 228 -1.61 -17.41 2.23
C ARG A 228 -2.12 -16.45 3.30
N PHE A 229 -3.36 -16.02 3.22
CA PHE A 229 -3.92 -15.11 4.22
C PHE A 229 -3.97 -15.74 5.61
N SER A 230 -4.33 -17.01 5.71
CA SER A 230 -4.28 -17.77 6.96
C SER A 230 -2.87 -17.88 7.59
N LYS A 231 -1.82 -17.77 6.77
CA LYS A 231 -0.42 -17.68 7.24
C LYS A 231 -0.11 -16.26 7.73
N ALA A 232 -0.53 -15.24 6.99
CA ALA A 232 -0.38 -13.85 7.41
C ALA A 232 -1.04 -13.58 8.77
N MET A 233 -2.23 -14.13 9.01
CA MET A 233 -2.95 -14.03 10.30
C MET A 233 -2.18 -14.62 11.48
N LYS A 234 -1.22 -15.53 11.25
CA LYS A 234 -0.37 -16.12 12.31
C LYS A 234 0.94 -15.35 12.50
N ASN A 235 1.21 -14.35 11.67
CA ASN A 235 2.41 -13.53 11.80
C ASN A 235 2.33 -12.71 13.10
N PRO A 236 3.40 -12.66 13.92
CA PRO A 236 3.40 -11.85 15.14
C PRO A 236 3.14 -10.35 14.91
N GLY A 237 3.42 -9.85 13.70
CA GLY A 237 3.14 -8.46 13.31
C GLY A 237 1.77 -8.23 12.67
N PHE A 238 0.92 -9.26 12.55
CA PHE A 238 -0.41 -9.12 11.95
C PHE A 238 -1.30 -8.20 12.78
N ILE A 239 -2.05 -7.33 12.08
CA ILE A 239 -3.06 -6.47 12.68
C ILE A 239 -4.42 -6.90 12.12
N GLY A 240 -5.28 -7.45 12.98
CA GLY A 240 -6.65 -7.82 12.62
C GLY A 240 -7.66 -6.72 12.84
N VAL A 241 -8.90 -6.94 12.42
CA VAL A 241 -10.00 -5.97 12.54
C VAL A 241 -10.22 -5.54 13.99
N ARG A 242 -10.27 -6.49 14.92
CA ARG A 242 -10.43 -6.19 16.35
C ARG A 242 -9.24 -5.44 16.92
N ASP A 243 -8.02 -5.72 16.48
CA ASP A 243 -6.86 -4.93 16.91
C ASP A 243 -7.03 -3.47 16.50
N ILE A 244 -7.50 -3.22 15.26
CA ILE A 244 -7.76 -1.87 14.76
C ILE A 244 -8.78 -1.16 15.64
N GLU A 245 -9.93 -1.76 15.85
CA GLU A 245 -11.06 -1.19 16.58
C GLU A 245 -10.76 -1.01 18.08
N ASP A 246 -10.20 -2.04 18.73
CA ASP A 246 -10.05 -2.08 20.18
C ASP A 246 -8.73 -1.50 20.70
N ILE A 247 -7.69 -1.41 19.85
CA ILE A 247 -6.34 -1.00 20.27
C ILE A 247 -5.86 0.22 19.50
N TYR A 248 -5.71 0.13 18.15
CA TYR A 248 -5.03 1.18 17.40
C TYR A 248 -5.85 2.47 17.30
N LEU A 249 -7.15 2.40 17.03
CA LEU A 249 -8.02 3.59 17.02
C LEU A 249 -8.08 4.28 18.38
N PRO A 250 -8.27 3.57 19.53
CA PRO A 250 -8.19 4.16 20.85
C PRO A 250 -6.81 4.76 21.20
N MET A 251 -5.72 4.21 20.65
CA MET A 251 -4.38 4.77 20.81
C MET A 251 -4.14 6.03 19.97
N GLY A 252 -5.08 6.40 19.09
CA GLY A 252 -4.99 7.58 18.23
C GLY A 252 -4.34 7.33 16.85
N PHE A 253 -4.19 6.10 16.42
CA PHE A 253 -3.75 5.75 15.05
C PHE A 253 -4.94 5.60 14.11
N SER A 254 -4.75 5.94 12.83
CA SER A 254 -5.85 5.93 11.84
C SER A 254 -5.49 5.39 10.46
N GLN A 255 -4.21 5.10 10.17
CA GLN A 255 -3.78 4.75 8.81
C GLN A 255 -3.34 3.30 8.73
N PHE A 256 -3.99 2.48 7.87
CA PHE A 256 -3.80 1.05 7.77
C PHE A 256 -3.60 0.62 6.31
N LYS A 257 -2.47 -0.01 6.02
CA LYS A 257 -2.09 -0.47 4.69
C LYS A 257 -2.35 -1.96 4.53
N ILE A 258 -3.04 -2.32 3.48
CA ILE A 258 -3.25 -3.71 3.09
C ILE A 258 -2.24 -4.07 2.00
N GLU A 259 -1.45 -5.11 2.21
CA GLU A 259 -0.63 -5.70 1.17
C GLU A 259 -1.49 -6.54 0.22
N GLY A 260 -1.11 -6.63 -1.06
CA GLY A 260 -1.86 -7.46 -2.01
C GLY A 260 -1.37 -7.39 -3.44
N ARG A 261 -0.42 -6.49 -3.76
CA ARG A 261 0.15 -6.40 -5.11
C ARG A 261 0.75 -7.75 -5.52
N SER A 262 0.53 -8.15 -6.77
CA SER A 262 0.94 -9.46 -7.33
C SER A 262 0.25 -10.70 -6.74
N LEU A 263 -0.76 -10.55 -5.89
CA LEU A 263 -1.44 -11.69 -5.26
C LEU A 263 -2.73 -12.13 -5.98
N GLY A 264 -3.21 -11.31 -6.93
CA GLY A 264 -4.45 -11.53 -7.66
C GLY A 264 -5.68 -10.91 -6.98
N SER A 265 -6.67 -10.53 -7.81
CA SER A 265 -7.88 -9.83 -7.38
C SER A 265 -8.73 -10.66 -6.42
N ALA A 266 -8.80 -11.97 -6.59
CA ALA A 266 -9.55 -12.87 -5.70
C ALA A 266 -9.05 -12.80 -4.25
N LEU A 267 -7.73 -12.80 -4.05
CA LEU A 267 -7.18 -12.72 -2.70
C LEU A 267 -7.32 -11.31 -2.12
N VAL A 268 -7.20 -10.28 -2.95
CA VAL A 268 -7.46 -8.90 -2.51
C VAL A 268 -8.92 -8.72 -2.11
N LEU A 269 -9.88 -9.32 -2.83
CA LEU A 269 -11.28 -9.34 -2.41
C LEU A 269 -11.44 -9.94 -1.00
N GLU A 270 -10.78 -11.06 -0.70
CA GLU A 270 -10.83 -11.64 0.66
C GLU A 270 -10.26 -10.69 1.73
N PHE A 271 -9.27 -9.84 1.38
CA PHE A 271 -8.81 -8.79 2.31
C PHE A 271 -9.85 -7.70 2.51
N LEU A 272 -10.53 -7.24 1.45
CA LEU A 272 -11.60 -6.25 1.54
C LEU A 272 -12.77 -6.79 2.39
N LEU A 273 -13.14 -8.06 2.19
CA LEU A 273 -14.14 -8.73 3.02
C LEU A 273 -13.72 -8.81 4.48
N HIS A 274 -12.47 -9.18 4.74
CA HIS A 274 -11.97 -9.33 6.12
C HIS A 274 -11.87 -7.99 6.87
N TYR A 275 -11.28 -6.95 6.22
CA TYR A 275 -10.94 -5.71 6.91
C TYR A 275 -12.04 -4.67 6.91
N MET A 276 -12.88 -4.66 5.89
CA MET A 276 -13.83 -3.57 5.66
C MET A 276 -15.28 -3.98 5.79
N THR A 277 -15.61 -5.25 5.50
CA THR A 277 -16.99 -5.73 5.43
C THR A 277 -17.42 -6.37 6.74
N ARG A 278 -18.59 -6.01 7.23
CA ARG A 278 -19.20 -6.66 8.40
C ARG A 278 -19.44 -8.14 8.12
N PRO A 279 -19.17 -9.05 9.08
CA PRO A 279 -19.23 -10.49 8.84
C PRO A 279 -20.57 -10.98 8.23
N GLU A 280 -21.68 -10.40 8.65
CA GLU A 280 -23.03 -10.74 8.19
C GLU A 280 -23.28 -10.38 6.72
N TYR A 281 -22.52 -9.46 6.14
CA TYR A 281 -22.66 -9.00 4.75
C TYR A 281 -21.54 -9.49 3.81
N GLN A 282 -20.60 -10.28 4.29
CA GLN A 282 -19.47 -10.77 3.44
C GLN A 282 -19.96 -11.60 2.26
N LEU A 283 -21.05 -12.37 2.44
CA LEU A 283 -21.65 -13.12 1.34
C LEU A 283 -22.29 -12.18 0.30
N ASN A 284 -23.04 -11.17 0.75
CA ASN A 284 -23.65 -10.19 -0.14
C ASN A 284 -22.62 -9.47 -1.00
N VAL A 285 -21.56 -8.93 -0.38
CA VAL A 285 -20.47 -8.25 -1.11
C VAL A 285 -19.77 -9.19 -2.10
N ARG A 286 -19.58 -10.45 -1.74
CA ARG A 286 -18.95 -11.44 -2.64
C ARG A 286 -19.85 -11.77 -3.82
N GLU A 287 -21.15 -11.96 -3.59
CA GLU A 287 -22.12 -12.26 -4.65
C GLU A 287 -22.24 -11.11 -5.64
N GLU A 288 -22.34 -9.86 -5.18
CA GLU A 288 -22.41 -8.68 -6.06
C GLU A 288 -21.16 -8.58 -6.96
N ILE A 289 -19.97 -8.80 -6.41
CA ILE A 289 -18.74 -8.77 -7.19
C ILE A 289 -18.66 -9.92 -8.20
N TYR A 290 -19.11 -11.13 -7.84
CA TYR A 290 -19.10 -12.27 -8.75
C TYR A 290 -20.15 -12.17 -9.86
N LEU A 291 -21.35 -11.66 -9.55
CA LEU A 291 -22.43 -11.49 -10.52
C LEU A 291 -22.08 -10.46 -11.60
N ASP A 292 -21.25 -9.50 -11.29
CA ASP A 292 -20.78 -8.51 -12.27
C ASP A 292 -19.68 -9.04 -13.21
N ASN A 293 -19.27 -10.30 -13.06
CA ASN A 293 -18.25 -10.98 -13.88
C ASN A 293 -16.93 -10.20 -14.06
N THR A 294 -16.63 -9.30 -13.14
CA THR A 294 -15.47 -8.40 -13.27
C THR A 294 -14.17 -9.11 -12.91
N LEU A 295 -14.25 -10.20 -12.14
CA LEU A 295 -13.07 -10.87 -11.61
C LEU A 295 -12.67 -12.12 -12.40
N ASP A 296 -13.48 -12.59 -13.34
CA ASP A 296 -13.23 -13.81 -14.15
C ASP A 296 -12.65 -14.96 -13.29
N LEU A 297 -13.38 -15.33 -12.24
CA LEU A 297 -12.90 -16.22 -11.17
C LEU A 297 -13.18 -17.73 -11.47
N PHE A 298 -13.68 -18.05 -12.66
CA PHE A 298 -14.07 -19.40 -13.06
C PHE A 298 -13.33 -19.89 -14.30
#